data_188aa1c6e67ed27b7f93ecda4eb4154a
#
_entry.id   188aa1c6e67ed27b7f93ecda4eb4154a
#
_cell.length_a   1.000
_cell.length_b   1.000
_cell.length_c   1.000
_cell.angle_alpha   90.00
_cell.angle_beta   90.00
_cell.angle_gamma   90.00
#
_symmetry.space_group_name_H-M   'P 1'
#
loop_
_entity.id
_entity.type
_entity.pdbx_description
1 polymer ?
#
loop_
_entity_poly.entity_id
_entity_poly.type
_entity_poly.pdbx_seq_one_letter_code
_entity_poly.pdbx_strand_id
1 'polypeptide(L)'
;MAFNTDLGVAIWGAHQDVFRRFDEPIALCISSPPYPLRKARDYGGPNERRYVDFICAALEPIVRSLLPGGSIVLNLSGDIFESKKPSRSLYLERLVLALNDRLGLALMDRIPWVNYSKPPAPTYWACVNRVQLATAYEPLYWFTNDPDHVRADNRRVLEAHSAQHQRLMALGGEGRSVTYGNGAYRIRPDSFGRVTAGRIPRNVLERGHACSDTKAYRRQAQALGLPKHGAIQPTSIPDFFIRFLTEPGELVVDPFGGTVKTGLAAERLGRRWLVTEWMYEYLRGAAEMFTHFAGFQSAFG
;
A
#
# COMPACT_ATOMS: atom_id res chain seq x y z
N MET A 1 5.19 10.24 21.46
CA MET A 1 5.37 10.97 20.18
C MET A 1 6.83 10.90 19.82
N ALA A 2 7.17 10.59 18.59
CA ALA A 2 8.55 10.59 18.09
C ALA A 2 8.86 11.92 17.35
N PHE A 3 7.99 12.28 16.42
CA PHE A 3 7.97 13.59 15.74
C PHE A 3 6.58 13.87 15.17
N ASN A 4 6.33 15.13 14.84
CA ASN A 4 5.09 15.61 14.24
C ASN A 4 5.35 16.70 13.21
N THR A 5 4.30 17.02 12.45
CA THR A 5 4.15 18.22 11.63
C THR A 5 2.77 18.83 11.94
N ASP A 6 2.38 19.90 11.25
CA ASP A 6 1.03 20.45 11.38
C ASP A 6 -0.06 19.45 10.90
N LEU A 7 0.27 18.54 9.98
CA LEU A 7 -0.69 17.61 9.42
C LEU A 7 -0.71 16.23 10.11
N GLY A 8 0.33 15.87 10.85
CA GLY A 8 0.30 14.54 11.43
C GLY A 8 1.42 14.21 12.41
N VAL A 9 1.43 12.95 12.86
CA VAL A 9 2.30 12.50 13.93
C VAL A 9 2.81 11.08 13.70
N ALA A 10 4.09 10.88 14.01
CA ALA A 10 4.72 9.57 14.16
C ALA A 10 4.88 9.23 15.65
N ILE A 11 4.38 8.08 16.05
CA ILE A 11 4.40 7.63 17.43
C ILE A 11 5.30 6.40 17.55
N TRP A 12 6.29 6.49 18.43
CA TRP A 12 7.06 5.33 18.85
C TRP A 12 6.27 4.52 19.86
N GLY A 13 5.92 3.30 19.50
CA GLY A 13 5.14 2.41 20.34
C GLY A 13 4.36 1.36 19.54
N ALA A 14 3.69 0.50 20.25
CA ALA A 14 2.82 -0.51 19.66
C ALA A 14 1.50 0.12 19.16
N HIS A 15 1.05 -0.33 18.00
CA HIS A 15 -0.20 0.18 17.41
C HIS A 15 -1.41 0.01 18.35
N GLN A 16 -1.44 -1.06 19.17
CA GLN A 16 -2.53 -1.33 20.12
C GLN A 16 -2.70 -0.21 21.17
N ASP A 17 -1.59 0.40 21.61
CA ASP A 17 -1.61 1.43 22.64
C ASP A 17 -2.25 2.73 22.13
N VAL A 18 -2.18 2.95 20.81
CA VAL A 18 -2.71 4.14 20.14
C VAL A 18 -4.13 3.88 19.63
N PHE A 19 -4.32 2.85 18.79
CA PHE A 19 -5.59 2.65 18.09
C PHE A 19 -6.70 2.06 18.96
N ARG A 20 -6.41 1.43 20.09
CA ARG A 20 -7.43 0.87 20.99
C ARG A 20 -8.45 1.90 21.50
N ARG A 21 -8.02 3.16 21.67
CA ARG A 21 -8.86 4.28 22.17
C ARG A 21 -9.02 5.39 21.14
N PHE A 22 -8.66 5.10 19.89
CA PHE A 22 -8.71 6.06 18.82
C PHE A 22 -10.14 6.18 18.30
N ASP A 23 -10.66 7.40 18.22
CA ASP A 23 -12.05 7.71 17.86
C ASP A 23 -12.18 8.74 16.73
N GLU A 24 -11.04 9.26 16.21
CA GLU A 24 -11.10 10.15 15.06
C GLU A 24 -11.48 9.38 13.77
N PRO A 25 -12.30 9.99 12.88
CA PRO A 25 -12.70 9.36 11.63
C PRO A 25 -11.52 9.12 10.70
N ILE A 26 -11.31 7.87 10.28
CA ILE A 26 -10.23 7.43 9.38
C ILE A 26 -10.78 7.25 7.96
N ALA A 27 -10.18 7.90 6.97
CA ALA A 27 -10.53 7.71 5.57
C ALA A 27 -9.78 6.52 4.94
N LEU A 28 -8.52 6.33 5.32
CA LEU A 28 -7.67 5.26 4.77
C LEU A 28 -6.71 4.72 5.83
N CYS A 29 -6.70 3.40 5.99
CA CYS A 29 -5.58 2.69 6.58
C CYS A 29 -4.77 2.04 5.45
N ILE A 30 -3.51 2.38 5.31
CA ILE A 30 -2.62 1.72 4.35
C ILE A 30 -1.36 1.26 5.06
N SER A 31 -1.04 -0.04 4.96
CA SER A 31 0.04 -0.61 5.74
C SER A 31 0.72 -1.79 5.06
N SER A 32 1.97 -1.99 5.42
CA SER A 32 2.76 -3.19 5.13
C SER A 32 3.16 -3.86 6.45
N PRO A 33 2.27 -4.66 7.06
CA PRO A 33 2.52 -5.27 8.36
C PRO A 33 3.68 -6.27 8.30
N PRO A 34 4.30 -6.62 9.44
CA PRO A 34 5.38 -7.61 9.46
C PRO A 34 4.87 -8.95 8.90
N TYR A 35 5.61 -9.51 7.93
CA TYR A 35 5.23 -10.77 7.27
C TYR A 35 5.56 -11.98 8.16
N PRO A 36 4.82 -13.10 8.05
CA PRO A 36 5.04 -14.31 8.84
C PRO A 36 6.24 -15.12 8.31
N LEU A 37 7.42 -14.50 8.31
CA LEU A 37 8.65 -15.08 7.81
C LEU A 37 9.16 -16.20 8.73
N ARG A 38 9.77 -17.25 8.15
CA ARG A 38 10.41 -18.34 8.93
C ARG A 38 11.55 -17.84 9.80
N LYS A 39 12.32 -16.88 9.32
CA LYS A 39 13.35 -16.17 10.10
C LYS A 39 12.79 -14.81 10.46
N ALA A 40 12.55 -14.61 11.75
CA ALA A 40 12.09 -13.33 12.27
C ALA A 40 13.06 -12.20 11.85
N ARG A 41 12.50 -11.04 11.57
CA ARG A 41 13.25 -9.80 11.40
C ARG A 41 13.41 -9.11 12.76
N ASP A 42 14.27 -8.11 12.84
CA ASP A 42 14.53 -7.36 14.08
C ASP A 42 13.27 -6.68 14.62
N TYR A 43 12.35 -6.27 13.75
CA TYR A 43 11.04 -5.72 14.11
C TYR A 43 10.01 -6.77 14.56
N GLY A 44 10.38 -8.06 14.61
CA GLY A 44 9.50 -9.14 15.08
C GLY A 44 8.42 -9.50 14.06
N GLY A 45 7.34 -10.04 14.58
CA GLY A 45 6.15 -10.45 13.82
C GLY A 45 5.64 -11.82 14.26
N PRO A 46 4.35 -12.11 14.06
CA PRO A 46 3.78 -13.40 14.41
C PRO A 46 4.22 -14.49 13.43
N ASN A 47 4.21 -15.72 13.89
CA ASN A 47 4.32 -16.86 12.98
C ASN A 47 3.04 -17.00 12.14
N GLU A 48 3.12 -17.82 11.09
CA GLU A 48 2.02 -18.03 10.12
C GLU A 48 0.69 -18.43 10.80
N ARG A 49 0.74 -19.28 11.84
CA ARG A 49 -0.48 -19.79 12.52
C ARG A 49 -1.25 -18.69 13.27
N ARG A 50 -0.53 -17.67 13.79
CA ARG A 50 -1.11 -16.55 14.54
C ARG A 50 -1.32 -15.30 13.69
N TYR A 51 -0.92 -15.36 12.41
CA TYR A 51 -0.89 -14.17 11.57
C TYR A 51 -2.26 -13.56 11.33
N VAL A 52 -3.25 -14.40 11.04
CA VAL A 52 -4.63 -13.96 10.80
C VAL A 52 -5.20 -13.26 12.03
N ASP A 53 -5.05 -13.87 13.21
CA ASP A 53 -5.54 -13.29 14.47
C ASP A 53 -4.81 -11.99 14.81
N PHE A 54 -3.50 -11.94 14.58
CA PHE A 54 -2.70 -10.74 14.79
C PHE A 54 -3.17 -9.57 13.91
N ILE A 55 -3.39 -9.79 12.62
CA ILE A 55 -3.84 -8.73 11.71
C ILE A 55 -5.28 -8.32 12.03
N CYS A 56 -6.19 -9.27 12.27
CA CYS A 56 -7.57 -8.94 12.67
C CYS A 56 -7.60 -8.10 13.94
N ALA A 57 -6.84 -8.46 14.97
CA ALA A 57 -6.77 -7.71 16.22
C ALA A 57 -6.16 -6.30 16.05
N ALA A 58 -5.18 -6.17 15.13
CA ALA A 58 -4.58 -4.87 14.82
C ALA A 58 -5.54 -3.94 14.08
N LEU A 59 -6.34 -4.49 13.17
CA LEU A 59 -7.25 -3.71 12.33
C LEU A 59 -8.62 -3.45 12.97
N GLU A 60 -9.07 -4.29 13.88
CA GLU A 60 -10.40 -4.14 14.51
C GLU A 60 -10.66 -2.72 15.06
N PRO A 61 -9.77 -2.09 15.87
CA PRO A 61 -10.01 -0.73 16.35
C PRO A 61 -9.99 0.30 15.21
N ILE A 62 -9.20 0.09 14.17
CA ILE A 62 -9.15 0.96 12.99
C ILE A 62 -10.45 0.86 12.20
N VAL A 63 -10.97 -0.35 11.99
CA VAL A 63 -12.26 -0.58 11.30
C VAL A 63 -13.41 0.13 11.98
N ARG A 64 -13.43 0.16 13.32
CA ARG A 64 -14.47 0.89 14.09
C ARG A 64 -14.44 2.40 13.87
N SER A 65 -13.27 2.95 13.56
CA SER A 65 -13.05 4.38 13.30
C SER A 65 -13.07 4.74 11.81
N LEU A 66 -13.27 3.77 10.90
CA LEU A 66 -13.38 4.09 9.48
C LEU A 66 -14.63 4.92 9.20
N LEU A 67 -14.44 5.97 8.39
CA LEU A 67 -15.57 6.67 7.76
C LEU A 67 -16.43 5.68 6.94
N PRO A 68 -17.72 5.94 6.75
CA PRO A 68 -18.52 5.19 5.78
C PRO A 68 -17.84 5.23 4.39
N GLY A 69 -17.62 4.06 3.80
CA GLY A 69 -16.85 3.90 2.56
C GLY A 69 -15.34 4.12 2.70
N GLY A 70 -14.83 4.22 3.93
CA GLY A 70 -13.40 4.27 4.21
C GLY A 70 -12.70 2.97 3.79
N SER A 71 -11.39 3.05 3.57
CA SER A 71 -10.64 1.96 2.95
C SER A 71 -9.51 1.43 3.82
N ILE A 72 -9.22 0.14 3.64
CA ILE A 72 -7.99 -0.51 4.14
C ILE A 72 -7.21 -1.09 2.97
N VAL A 73 -5.92 -0.77 2.87
CA VAL A 73 -5.01 -1.32 1.88
C VAL A 73 -3.87 -2.02 2.59
N LEU A 74 -3.69 -3.31 2.30
CA LEU A 74 -2.62 -4.13 2.90
C LEU A 74 -1.64 -4.59 1.82
N ASN A 75 -0.37 -4.22 1.95
CA ASN A 75 0.71 -4.80 1.19
C ASN A 75 1.20 -6.06 1.91
N LEU A 76 1.11 -7.20 1.27
CA LEU A 76 1.41 -8.51 1.85
C LEU A 76 2.39 -9.29 0.96
N SER A 77 3.00 -10.34 1.52
CA SER A 77 3.93 -11.18 0.75
C SER A 77 3.29 -12.50 0.35
N GLY A 78 3.30 -12.81 -0.94
CA GLY A 78 2.97 -14.15 -1.44
C GLY A 78 4.09 -15.18 -1.27
N ASP A 79 5.27 -14.81 -0.77
CA ASP A 79 6.45 -15.66 -0.70
C ASP A 79 6.59 -16.45 0.61
N ILE A 80 5.48 -16.83 1.19
CA ILE A 80 5.44 -17.70 2.37
C ILE A 80 5.13 -19.13 1.93
N PHE A 81 6.00 -20.05 2.28
CA PHE A 81 5.94 -21.45 1.88
C PHE A 81 5.70 -22.37 3.07
N GLU A 82 5.02 -23.46 2.84
CA GLU A 82 4.89 -24.56 3.80
C GLU A 82 6.28 -25.08 4.18
N SER A 83 6.40 -25.63 5.40
CA SER A 83 7.69 -26.10 5.90
C SER A 83 8.26 -27.19 5.00
N LYS A 84 9.46 -26.95 4.45
CA LYS A 84 10.21 -27.89 3.60
C LYS A 84 9.51 -28.32 2.31
N LYS A 85 8.49 -27.56 1.85
CA LYS A 85 7.77 -27.84 0.61
C LYS A 85 7.81 -26.64 -0.33
N PRO A 86 7.71 -26.87 -1.65
CA PRO A 86 7.58 -25.79 -2.64
C PRO A 86 6.17 -25.19 -2.71
N SER A 87 5.19 -25.76 -1.99
CA SER A 87 3.83 -25.24 -1.92
C SER A 87 3.76 -23.96 -1.09
N ARG A 88 3.00 -22.97 -1.58
CA ARG A 88 2.75 -21.74 -0.86
C ARG A 88 1.76 -21.96 0.27
N SER A 89 1.95 -21.26 1.37
CA SER A 89 0.97 -21.18 2.44
C SER A 89 -0.29 -20.46 1.98
N LEU A 90 -1.44 -20.92 2.44
CA LEU A 90 -2.74 -20.28 2.21
C LEU A 90 -3.06 -19.21 3.26
N TYR A 91 -2.05 -18.63 3.89
CA TYR A 91 -2.29 -17.64 4.94
C TYR A 91 -2.95 -16.34 4.42
N LEU A 92 -2.66 -15.95 3.17
CA LEU A 92 -3.29 -14.79 2.53
C LEU A 92 -4.77 -15.02 2.28
N GLU A 93 -5.13 -16.19 1.76
CA GLU A 93 -6.51 -16.58 1.48
C GLU A 93 -7.32 -16.63 2.78
N ARG A 94 -6.75 -17.23 3.83
CA ARG A 94 -7.36 -17.25 5.17
C ARG A 94 -7.51 -15.85 5.76
N LEU A 95 -6.52 -14.96 5.56
CA LEU A 95 -6.59 -13.59 6.01
C LEU A 95 -7.71 -12.82 5.29
N VAL A 96 -7.80 -12.93 3.97
CA VAL A 96 -8.85 -12.26 3.17
C VAL A 96 -10.23 -12.68 3.64
N LEU A 97 -10.46 -13.99 3.84
CA LEU A 97 -11.74 -14.51 4.37
C LEU A 97 -12.00 -13.98 5.79
N ALA A 98 -10.99 -14.01 6.66
CA ALA A 98 -11.15 -13.54 8.04
C ALA A 98 -11.45 -12.02 8.13
N LEU A 99 -10.84 -11.20 7.27
CA LEU A 99 -11.15 -9.76 7.22
C LEU A 99 -12.59 -9.50 6.79
N ASN A 100 -13.11 -10.30 5.86
CA ASN A 100 -14.52 -10.24 5.47
C ASN A 100 -15.43 -10.79 6.58
N ASP A 101 -15.20 -12.02 7.04
CA ASP A 101 -16.12 -12.74 7.93
C ASP A 101 -16.13 -12.17 9.36
N ARG A 102 -14.98 -11.71 9.86
CA ARG A 102 -14.80 -11.26 11.26
C ARG A 102 -14.90 -9.74 11.42
N LEU A 103 -14.46 -8.97 10.42
CA LEU A 103 -14.42 -7.50 10.49
C LEU A 103 -15.43 -6.83 9.55
N GLY A 104 -16.22 -7.58 8.80
CA GLY A 104 -17.24 -7.07 7.89
C GLY A 104 -16.70 -6.27 6.70
N LEU A 105 -15.41 -6.46 6.36
CA LEU A 105 -14.78 -5.74 5.27
C LEU A 105 -15.09 -6.37 3.91
N ALA A 106 -15.57 -5.57 2.97
CA ALA A 106 -15.75 -6.00 1.59
C ALA A 106 -14.42 -5.89 0.81
N LEU A 107 -14.02 -6.97 0.13
CA LEU A 107 -12.85 -6.95 -0.74
C LEU A 107 -13.19 -6.22 -2.04
N MET A 108 -12.52 -5.10 -2.31
CA MET A 108 -12.70 -4.30 -3.53
C MET A 108 -11.81 -4.77 -4.68
N ASP A 109 -10.51 -5.03 -4.41
CA ASP A 109 -9.59 -5.49 -5.45
C ASP A 109 -8.36 -6.19 -4.86
N ARG A 110 -7.67 -6.94 -5.73
CA ARG A 110 -6.35 -7.55 -5.53
C ARG A 110 -5.40 -6.96 -6.57
N ILE A 111 -4.58 -6.01 -6.16
CA ILE A 111 -3.72 -5.23 -7.04
C ILE A 111 -2.29 -5.75 -6.93
N PRO A 112 -1.71 -6.38 -7.96
CA PRO A 112 -0.30 -6.74 -7.93
C PRO A 112 0.58 -5.51 -8.04
N TRP A 113 1.47 -5.34 -7.07
CA TRP A 113 2.61 -4.45 -7.19
C TRP A 113 3.77 -5.21 -7.81
N VAL A 114 4.05 -4.93 -9.07
CA VAL A 114 5.07 -5.60 -9.86
C VAL A 114 6.39 -4.82 -9.79
N ASN A 115 7.48 -5.56 -9.52
CA ASN A 115 8.83 -5.01 -9.52
C ASN A 115 9.80 -5.96 -10.22
N TYR A 116 10.10 -5.68 -11.47
CA TYR A 116 10.98 -6.49 -12.30
C TYR A 116 12.47 -6.46 -11.88
N SER A 117 12.88 -5.50 -11.05
CA SER A 117 14.23 -5.44 -10.48
C SER A 117 14.38 -6.19 -9.15
N LYS A 118 13.36 -6.93 -8.74
CA LYS A 118 13.41 -7.78 -7.54
C LYS A 118 14.42 -8.93 -7.76
N PRO A 119 15.32 -9.19 -6.80
CA PRO A 119 16.21 -10.36 -6.91
C PRO A 119 15.42 -11.66 -7.04
N PRO A 120 15.96 -12.69 -7.73
CA PRO A 120 15.27 -13.96 -7.84
C PRO A 120 14.91 -14.54 -6.46
N ALA A 121 13.60 -14.75 -6.24
CA ALA A 121 13.04 -15.35 -5.03
C ALA A 121 11.85 -16.24 -5.42
N PRO A 122 11.59 -17.29 -4.70
CA PRO A 122 12.34 -17.86 -3.57
C PRO A 122 13.61 -18.57 -4.05
N THR A 123 14.78 -18.18 -3.56
CA THR A 123 16.07 -18.65 -4.06
C THR A 123 16.18 -20.19 -4.08
N TYR A 124 15.79 -20.85 -2.98
CA TYR A 124 15.88 -22.30 -2.89
C TYR A 124 14.99 -23.02 -3.91
N TRP A 125 13.71 -22.65 -4.00
CA TRP A 125 12.76 -23.34 -4.88
C TRP A 125 12.88 -22.92 -6.36
N ALA A 126 13.20 -21.66 -6.63
CA ALA A 126 13.32 -21.15 -8.00
C ALA A 126 14.71 -21.38 -8.59
N CYS A 127 15.80 -21.11 -7.83
CA CYS A 127 17.16 -21.13 -8.40
C CYS A 127 17.88 -22.46 -8.17
N VAL A 128 17.66 -23.12 -7.01
CA VAL A 128 18.33 -24.38 -6.68
C VAL A 128 17.52 -25.57 -7.17
N ASN A 129 16.31 -25.75 -6.67
CA ASN A 129 15.46 -26.90 -7.04
C ASN A 129 14.72 -26.73 -8.36
N ARG A 130 14.60 -25.50 -8.87
CA ARG A 130 14.00 -25.17 -10.19
C ARG A 130 12.54 -25.67 -10.35
N VAL A 131 11.75 -25.64 -9.28
CA VAL A 131 10.35 -26.07 -9.25
C VAL A 131 9.37 -24.93 -9.04
N GLN A 132 9.86 -23.68 -8.94
CA GLN A 132 9.06 -22.48 -8.80
C GLN A 132 9.53 -21.39 -9.76
N LEU A 133 8.63 -20.47 -10.09
CA LEU A 133 8.98 -19.25 -10.83
C LEU A 133 9.55 -18.19 -9.87
N ALA A 134 10.38 -17.28 -10.41
CA ALA A 134 10.85 -16.12 -9.68
C ALA A 134 9.68 -15.15 -9.43
N THR A 135 9.53 -14.71 -8.18
CA THR A 135 8.46 -13.80 -7.78
C THR A 135 8.76 -12.39 -8.27
N ALA A 136 7.83 -11.81 -9.03
CA ALA A 136 7.95 -10.45 -9.57
C ALA A 136 6.96 -9.46 -8.94
N TYR A 137 6.02 -9.90 -8.08
CA TYR A 137 5.02 -9.01 -7.50
C TYR A 137 4.77 -9.28 -6.02
N GLU A 138 4.20 -8.28 -5.35
CA GLU A 138 3.60 -8.38 -4.03
C GLU A 138 2.12 -8.00 -4.13
N PRO A 139 1.20 -8.75 -3.50
CA PRO A 139 -0.22 -8.41 -3.55
C PRO A 139 -0.55 -7.25 -2.62
N LEU A 140 -1.30 -6.30 -3.15
CA LEU A 140 -1.98 -5.24 -2.41
C LEU A 140 -3.46 -5.60 -2.38
N TYR A 141 -4.02 -5.78 -1.19
CA TYR A 141 -5.44 -6.05 -1.00
C TYR A 141 -6.14 -4.77 -0.56
N TRP A 142 -7.15 -4.37 -1.31
CA TRP A 142 -7.97 -3.21 -1.00
C TRP A 142 -9.35 -3.64 -0.51
N PHE A 143 -9.72 -3.18 0.69
CA PHE A 143 -11.01 -3.42 1.34
C PHE A 143 -11.70 -2.11 1.66
N THR A 144 -13.03 -2.17 1.86
CA THR A 144 -13.84 -1.09 2.41
C THR A 144 -14.81 -1.63 3.46
N ASN A 145 -15.26 -0.77 4.38
CA ASN A 145 -16.33 -1.10 5.33
C ASN A 145 -17.74 -0.89 4.74
N ASP A 146 -17.85 -0.15 3.63
CA ASP A 146 -19.13 0.12 2.95
C ASP A 146 -18.91 0.25 1.45
N PRO A 147 -19.16 -0.83 0.66
CA PRO A 147 -18.92 -0.82 -0.78
C PRO A 147 -19.89 0.08 -1.56
N ASP A 148 -21.09 0.36 -1.04
CA ASP A 148 -22.08 1.20 -1.70
C ASP A 148 -21.72 2.69 -1.60
N HIS A 149 -20.93 3.08 -0.60
CA HIS A 149 -20.48 4.45 -0.37
C HIS A 149 -18.96 4.59 -0.48
N VAL A 150 -18.28 3.68 -1.19
CA VAL A 150 -16.82 3.72 -1.32
C VAL A 150 -16.32 5.08 -1.79
N ARG A 151 -15.29 5.60 -1.10
CA ARG A 151 -14.74 6.96 -1.31
C ARG A 151 -13.73 7.06 -2.46
N ALA A 152 -13.55 5.97 -3.20
CA ALA A 152 -12.60 5.89 -4.31
C ALA A 152 -13.03 6.76 -5.49
N ASP A 153 -12.06 7.48 -6.09
CA ASP A 153 -12.26 8.20 -7.33
C ASP A 153 -11.04 8.06 -8.26
N ASN A 154 -11.18 7.29 -9.32
CA ASN A 154 -10.10 7.04 -10.27
C ASN A 154 -9.69 8.27 -11.09
N ARG A 155 -10.51 9.33 -11.11
CA ARG A 155 -10.17 10.60 -11.76
C ARG A 155 -8.99 11.30 -11.08
N ARG A 156 -8.72 11.02 -9.81
CA ARG A 156 -7.60 11.57 -9.04
C ARG A 156 -6.24 10.95 -9.39
N VAL A 157 -6.26 9.82 -10.11
CA VAL A 157 -5.06 9.01 -10.42
C VAL A 157 -4.94 8.69 -11.92
N LEU A 158 -5.58 9.48 -12.78
CA LEU A 158 -5.51 9.30 -14.24
C LEU A 158 -4.05 9.32 -14.71
N GLU A 159 -3.77 8.45 -15.66
CA GLU A 159 -2.48 8.38 -16.35
C GLU A 159 -2.57 9.08 -17.73
N ALA A 160 -1.42 9.50 -18.25
CA ALA A 160 -1.35 10.04 -19.59
C ALA A 160 -1.87 9.04 -20.64
N HIS A 161 -2.61 9.52 -21.63
CA HIS A 161 -2.98 8.70 -22.78
C HIS A 161 -1.75 8.22 -23.54
N SER A 162 -1.82 7.00 -24.07
CA SER A 162 -0.80 6.52 -25.01
C SER A 162 -0.81 7.37 -26.29
N ALA A 163 0.32 7.46 -26.98
CA ALA A 163 0.42 8.17 -28.26
C ALA A 163 -0.59 7.64 -29.30
N GLN A 164 -0.85 6.33 -29.29
CA GLN A 164 -1.86 5.72 -30.15
C GLN A 164 -3.27 6.23 -29.81
N HIS A 165 -3.64 6.31 -28.53
CA HIS A 165 -4.94 6.80 -28.13
C HIS A 165 -5.10 8.30 -28.38
N GLN A 166 -4.05 9.10 -28.20
CA GLN A 166 -4.04 10.53 -28.56
C GLN A 166 -4.31 10.74 -30.05
N ARG A 167 -3.69 9.93 -30.92
CA ARG A 167 -3.96 9.95 -32.36
C ARG A 167 -5.41 9.58 -32.68
N LEU A 168 -5.94 8.54 -31.99
CA LEU A 168 -7.33 8.11 -32.17
C LEU A 168 -8.31 9.22 -31.78
N MET A 169 -8.11 9.89 -30.66
CA MET A 169 -8.92 11.05 -30.26
C MET A 169 -8.83 12.19 -31.25
N ALA A 170 -7.63 12.48 -31.79
CA ALA A 170 -7.45 13.54 -32.80
C ALA A 170 -8.17 13.25 -34.11
N LEU A 171 -8.39 11.97 -34.44
CA LEU A 171 -9.17 11.53 -35.63
C LEU A 171 -10.68 11.43 -35.35
N GLY A 172 -11.15 11.82 -34.17
CA GLY A 172 -12.56 11.74 -33.78
C GLY A 172 -13.03 10.35 -33.32
N GLY A 173 -12.11 9.40 -33.15
CA GLY A 173 -12.40 8.04 -32.65
C GLY A 173 -12.27 6.96 -33.73
N GLU A 174 -12.83 5.78 -33.44
CA GLU A 174 -12.78 4.62 -34.35
C GLU A 174 -13.63 4.85 -35.60
N GLY A 175 -13.04 4.55 -36.76
CA GLY A 175 -13.78 4.61 -38.05
C GLY A 175 -14.58 3.35 -38.40
N ARG A 176 -14.44 2.29 -37.58
CA ARG A 176 -15.00 0.95 -37.87
C ARG A 176 -16.12 0.56 -36.89
N SER A 177 -17.00 -0.34 -37.33
CA SER A 177 -17.96 -1.03 -36.46
C SER A 177 -17.59 -2.51 -36.36
N VAL A 178 -17.31 -2.97 -35.16
CA VAL A 178 -16.91 -4.38 -34.90
C VAL A 178 -17.63 -4.91 -33.66
N THR A 179 -18.09 -6.14 -33.74
CA THR A 179 -18.74 -6.84 -32.64
C THR A 179 -17.87 -8.04 -32.22
N TYR A 180 -17.60 -8.19 -30.94
CA TYR A 180 -16.79 -9.27 -30.34
C TYR A 180 -17.63 -10.06 -29.36
N GLY A 181 -17.19 -11.31 -29.08
CA GLY A 181 -17.72 -12.13 -28.01
C GLY A 181 -19.24 -12.34 -28.09
N ASN A 182 -19.76 -12.77 -29.24
CA ASN A 182 -21.19 -13.01 -29.45
C ASN A 182 -22.11 -11.81 -29.10
N GLY A 183 -21.60 -10.58 -29.27
CA GLY A 183 -22.33 -9.36 -28.94
C GLY A 183 -22.02 -8.74 -27.59
N ALA A 184 -21.18 -9.38 -26.77
CA ALA A 184 -20.81 -8.89 -25.45
C ALA A 184 -20.05 -7.55 -25.50
N TYR A 185 -19.31 -7.29 -26.58
CA TYR A 185 -18.57 -6.05 -26.76
C TYR A 185 -18.69 -5.54 -28.20
N ARG A 186 -19.05 -4.28 -28.35
CA ARG A 186 -19.21 -3.64 -29.67
C ARG A 186 -18.44 -2.31 -29.73
N ILE A 187 -17.55 -2.18 -30.72
CA ILE A 187 -16.96 -0.91 -31.13
C ILE A 187 -17.92 -0.30 -32.18
N ARG A 188 -18.25 0.98 -32.05
CA ARG A 188 -19.04 1.78 -33.02
C ARG A 188 -18.14 2.85 -33.60
N PRO A 189 -18.47 3.42 -34.74
CA PRO A 189 -17.85 4.66 -35.23
C PRO A 189 -17.84 5.70 -34.09
N ASP A 190 -16.82 6.51 -34.06
CA ASP A 190 -16.56 7.55 -33.05
C ASP A 190 -16.28 7.03 -31.60
N SER A 191 -16.31 5.70 -31.39
CA SER A 191 -15.87 5.14 -30.11
C SER A 191 -14.45 5.61 -29.78
N PHE A 192 -14.25 5.96 -28.51
CA PHE A 192 -12.95 6.44 -27.98
C PHE A 192 -12.45 7.79 -28.56
N GLY A 193 -13.29 8.53 -29.30
CA GLY A 193 -12.96 9.84 -29.87
C GLY A 193 -13.09 10.99 -28.87
N ARG A 194 -13.79 10.78 -27.76
CA ARG A 194 -13.99 11.84 -26.76
C ARG A 194 -12.67 12.20 -26.08
N VAL A 195 -12.36 13.50 -26.08
CA VAL A 195 -11.21 14.03 -25.32
C VAL A 195 -11.47 13.90 -23.82
N THR A 196 -10.56 13.27 -23.10
CA THR A 196 -10.61 13.09 -21.63
C THR A 196 -9.29 13.50 -21.01
N ALA A 197 -9.30 13.79 -19.70
CA ALA A 197 -8.12 14.26 -18.96
C ALA A 197 -6.99 13.22 -18.87
N GLY A 198 -7.32 11.95 -19.10
CA GLY A 198 -6.37 10.84 -19.06
C GLY A 198 -7.08 9.49 -19.09
N ARG A 199 -6.30 8.43 -19.12
CA ARG A 199 -6.80 7.06 -19.06
C ARG A 199 -6.92 6.59 -17.60
N ILE A 200 -7.92 5.79 -17.31
CA ILE A 200 -8.05 5.10 -16.03
C ILE A 200 -6.85 4.13 -15.85
N PRO A 201 -6.13 4.17 -14.72
CA PRO A 201 -5.05 3.22 -14.44
C PRO A 201 -5.57 1.77 -14.44
N ARG A 202 -4.72 0.86 -14.83
CA ARG A 202 -5.00 -0.57 -14.64
C ARG A 202 -4.76 -0.94 -13.18
N ASN A 203 -5.42 -2.00 -12.70
CA ASN A 203 -5.22 -2.56 -11.36
C ASN A 203 -3.91 -3.36 -11.22
N VAL A 204 -2.84 -2.89 -11.86
CA VAL A 204 -1.47 -3.40 -11.74
C VAL A 204 -0.55 -2.22 -11.53
N LEU A 205 0.21 -2.20 -10.45
CA LEU A 205 1.15 -1.13 -10.15
C LEU A 205 2.58 -1.60 -10.47
N GLU A 206 3.14 -1.10 -11.55
CA GLU A 206 4.55 -1.35 -11.91
C GLU A 206 5.42 -0.26 -11.27
N ARG A 207 6.05 -0.57 -10.13
CA ARG A 207 6.88 0.36 -9.37
C ARG A 207 8.14 -0.33 -8.86
N GLY A 208 9.31 0.27 -9.09
CA GLY A 208 10.57 -0.20 -8.52
C GLY A 208 10.70 0.13 -7.04
N HIS A 209 11.49 -0.63 -6.30
CA HIS A 209 11.82 -0.33 -4.89
C HIS A 209 12.69 0.93 -4.73
N ALA A 210 13.51 1.25 -5.72
CA ALA A 210 14.42 2.38 -5.66
C ALA A 210 13.67 3.70 -5.94
N CYS A 211 13.47 4.51 -4.90
CA CYS A 211 12.98 5.88 -5.03
C CYS A 211 13.91 6.85 -4.28
N SER A 212 13.81 8.15 -4.60
CA SER A 212 14.59 9.21 -3.96
C SER A 212 14.47 9.20 -2.44
N ASP A 213 13.25 9.02 -1.93
CA ASP A 213 12.98 9.00 -0.49
C ASP A 213 13.61 7.79 0.21
N THR A 214 13.65 6.63 -0.45
CA THR A 214 14.36 5.46 0.10
C THR A 214 15.87 5.70 0.15
N LYS A 215 16.43 6.37 -0.87
CA LYS A 215 17.84 6.75 -0.87
C LYS A 215 18.14 7.79 0.21
N ALA A 216 17.27 8.78 0.39
CA ALA A 216 17.39 9.80 1.44
C ALA A 216 17.37 9.17 2.84
N TYR A 217 16.36 8.34 3.13
CA TYR A 217 16.28 7.59 4.38
C TYR A 217 17.55 6.77 4.65
N ARG A 218 18.03 5.99 3.65
CA ARG A 218 19.23 5.15 3.82
C ARG A 218 20.49 5.96 4.10
N ARG A 219 20.66 7.11 3.45
CA ARG A 219 21.78 8.03 3.72
C ARG A 219 21.72 8.54 5.14
N GLN A 220 20.53 8.95 5.60
CA GLN A 220 20.32 9.48 6.93
C GLN A 220 20.56 8.40 8.01
N ALA A 221 19.97 7.22 7.84
CA ALA A 221 20.20 6.10 8.75
C ALA A 221 21.69 5.75 8.85
N GLN A 222 22.42 5.80 7.73
CA GLN A 222 23.87 5.57 7.71
C GLN A 222 24.65 6.67 8.43
N ALA A 223 24.29 7.94 8.21
CA ALA A 223 24.94 9.08 8.88
C ALA A 223 24.75 9.06 10.41
N LEU A 224 23.59 8.56 10.86
CA LEU A 224 23.27 8.41 12.28
C LEU A 224 23.74 7.06 12.89
N GLY A 225 24.42 6.20 12.12
CA GLY A 225 24.83 4.87 12.58
C GLY A 225 23.68 3.92 12.90
N LEU A 226 22.49 4.15 12.30
CA LEU A 226 21.28 3.37 12.57
C LEU A 226 21.20 2.12 11.68
N PRO A 227 20.51 1.05 12.14
CA PRO A 227 20.26 -0.13 11.33
C PRO A 227 19.44 0.20 10.09
N LYS A 228 19.79 -0.43 8.97
CA LYS A 228 19.06 -0.25 7.71
C LYS A 228 17.80 -1.11 7.69
N HIS A 229 16.64 -0.51 7.41
CA HIS A 229 15.43 -1.27 7.15
C HIS A 229 15.58 -2.11 5.88
N GLY A 230 15.35 -3.44 6.00
CA GLY A 230 15.63 -4.40 4.92
C GLY A 230 14.59 -4.44 3.79
N ALA A 231 13.35 -3.98 4.05
CA ALA A 231 12.24 -4.07 3.11
C ALA A 231 11.42 -2.76 3.15
N ILE A 232 11.89 -1.74 2.41
CA ILE A 232 11.23 -0.43 2.37
C ILE A 232 10.29 -0.38 1.17
N GLN A 233 9.00 -0.11 1.42
CA GLN A 233 8.04 0.19 0.38
C GLN A 233 8.36 1.54 -0.27
N PRO A 234 8.31 1.70 -1.61
CA PRO A 234 8.51 2.99 -2.26
C PRO A 234 7.31 3.92 -1.97
N THR A 235 7.59 5.21 -1.78
CA THR A 235 6.56 6.23 -1.47
C THR A 235 5.47 6.32 -2.54
N SER A 236 5.76 5.92 -3.78
CA SER A 236 4.80 5.91 -4.89
C SER A 236 3.62 4.93 -4.70
N ILE A 237 3.73 3.95 -3.81
CA ILE A 237 2.61 3.05 -3.48
C ILE A 237 1.61 3.76 -2.57
N PRO A 238 1.97 4.25 -1.37
CA PRO A 238 1.01 5.01 -0.57
C PRO A 238 0.54 6.30 -1.27
N ASP A 239 1.38 7.01 -2.05
CA ASP A 239 0.95 8.18 -2.84
C ASP A 239 -0.23 7.84 -3.76
N PHE A 240 -0.15 6.73 -4.50
CA PHE A 240 -1.23 6.30 -5.39
C PHE A 240 -2.55 6.05 -4.64
N PHE A 241 -2.51 5.27 -3.56
CA PHE A 241 -3.73 4.94 -2.81
C PHE A 241 -4.30 6.12 -2.05
N ILE A 242 -3.46 7.00 -1.50
CA ILE A 242 -3.91 8.21 -0.81
C ILE A 242 -4.66 9.13 -1.79
N ARG A 243 -4.13 9.37 -2.99
CA ARG A 243 -4.84 10.11 -4.03
C ARG A 243 -6.15 9.44 -4.43
N PHE A 244 -6.11 8.14 -4.67
CA PHE A 244 -7.24 7.37 -5.15
C PHE A 244 -8.41 7.31 -4.16
N LEU A 245 -8.10 7.15 -2.86
CA LEU A 245 -9.06 6.77 -1.82
C LEU A 245 -9.42 7.89 -0.83
N THR A 246 -8.75 9.04 -0.90
CA THR A 246 -8.96 10.13 0.08
C THR A 246 -9.01 11.51 -0.57
N GLU A 247 -9.61 12.47 0.16
CA GLU A 247 -9.56 13.90 -0.14
C GLU A 247 -8.51 14.63 0.74
N PRO A 248 -8.04 15.84 0.33
CA PRO A 248 -7.21 16.69 1.19
C PRO A 248 -7.87 16.92 2.56
N GLY A 249 -7.05 16.93 3.62
CA GLY A 249 -7.49 17.11 4.99
C GLY A 249 -8.01 15.86 5.69
N GLU A 250 -8.30 14.77 4.96
CA GLU A 250 -8.72 13.50 5.54
C GLU A 250 -7.57 12.75 6.22
N LEU A 251 -7.91 11.91 7.20
CA LEU A 251 -6.94 11.17 8.00
C LEU A 251 -6.54 9.85 7.33
N VAL A 252 -5.23 9.69 7.16
CA VAL A 252 -4.57 8.44 6.72
C VAL A 252 -3.79 7.85 7.88
N VAL A 253 -3.95 6.56 8.15
CA VAL A 253 -3.25 5.88 9.23
C VAL A 253 -2.41 4.70 8.75
N ASP A 254 -1.30 4.43 9.46
CA ASP A 254 -0.46 3.25 9.26
C ASP A 254 -0.01 2.68 10.60
N PRO A 255 -0.58 1.54 11.03
CA PRO A 255 -0.24 0.91 12.31
C PRO A 255 1.14 0.23 12.32
N PHE A 256 1.82 0.08 11.17
CA PHE A 256 3.12 -0.57 11.02
C PHE A 256 4.04 0.26 10.11
N GLY A 257 4.27 1.51 10.50
CA GLY A 257 4.77 2.57 9.65
C GLY A 257 6.20 2.45 9.14
N GLY A 258 7.04 1.61 9.75
CA GLY A 258 8.41 1.40 9.32
C GLY A 258 9.19 2.70 9.15
N THR A 259 9.52 3.05 7.91
CA THR A 259 10.25 4.29 7.58
C THR A 259 9.32 5.48 7.28
N VAL A 260 8.09 5.43 7.74
CA VAL A 260 7.06 6.50 7.67
C VAL A 260 6.75 6.99 6.24
N LYS A 261 6.82 6.07 5.25
CA LYS A 261 6.53 6.42 3.85
C LYS A 261 5.07 6.79 3.62
N THR A 262 4.16 6.17 4.35
CA THR A 262 2.74 6.51 4.35
C THR A 262 2.51 7.94 4.86
N GLY A 263 3.11 8.30 6.00
CA GLY A 263 3.04 9.65 6.54
C GLY A 263 3.65 10.69 5.58
N LEU A 264 4.81 10.39 4.98
CA LEU A 264 5.46 11.28 4.02
C LEU A 264 4.61 11.54 2.76
N ALA A 265 3.95 10.50 2.25
CA ALA A 265 3.03 10.65 1.12
C ALA A 265 1.79 11.48 1.50
N ALA A 266 1.19 11.20 2.67
CA ALA A 266 0.04 11.94 3.18
C ALA A 266 0.36 13.43 3.40
N GLU A 267 1.49 13.74 4.03
CA GLU A 267 1.98 15.10 4.24
C GLU A 267 2.08 15.90 2.93
N ARG A 268 2.78 15.33 1.93
CA ARG A 268 2.95 15.95 0.61
C ARG A 268 1.65 16.18 -0.14
N LEU A 269 0.64 15.39 0.16
CA LEU A 269 -0.68 15.45 -0.47
C LEU A 269 -1.69 16.29 0.33
N GLY A 270 -1.28 16.91 1.45
CA GLY A 270 -2.17 17.69 2.29
C GLY A 270 -3.22 16.85 3.03
N ARG A 271 -2.90 15.60 3.35
CA ARG A 271 -3.72 14.73 4.19
C ARG A 271 -3.20 14.73 5.61
N ARG A 272 -4.09 14.65 6.58
CA ARG A 272 -3.70 14.37 7.95
C ARG A 272 -3.17 12.94 8.04
N TRP A 273 -2.23 12.69 8.94
CA TRP A 273 -1.66 11.35 9.07
C TRP A 273 -1.29 10.98 10.51
N LEU A 274 -1.43 9.69 10.82
CA LEU A 274 -0.96 9.09 12.06
C LEU A 274 -0.28 7.76 11.76
N VAL A 275 0.97 7.64 12.19
CA VAL A 275 1.79 6.44 11.98
C VAL A 275 2.32 5.95 13.31
N THR A 276 2.21 4.64 13.56
CA THR A 276 2.87 4.01 14.70
C THR A 276 4.00 3.12 14.22
N GLU A 277 5.11 3.09 14.95
CA GLU A 277 6.25 2.21 14.69
C GLU A 277 6.90 1.79 16.00
N TRP A 278 7.18 0.52 16.09
CA TRP A 278 7.81 -0.12 17.24
C TRP A 278 9.32 0.13 17.29
N MET A 279 10.01 0.20 16.14
CA MET A 279 11.46 0.40 16.05
C MET A 279 11.79 1.89 16.09
N TYR A 280 12.36 2.32 17.22
CA TYR A 280 12.82 3.71 17.43
C TYR A 280 13.76 4.20 16.34
N GLU A 281 14.68 3.34 15.91
CA GLU A 281 15.71 3.64 14.92
C GLU A 281 15.12 3.97 13.55
N TYR A 282 14.00 3.33 13.20
CA TYR A 282 13.30 3.60 11.94
C TYR A 282 12.65 4.97 11.95
N LEU A 283 12.04 5.36 13.06
CA LEU A 283 11.45 6.70 13.24
C LEU A 283 12.52 7.78 13.24
N ARG A 284 13.62 7.56 13.97
CA ARG A 284 14.73 8.51 14.00
C ARG A 284 15.34 8.74 12.62
N GLY A 285 15.56 7.69 11.85
CA GLY A 285 16.04 7.78 10.46
C GLY A 285 15.03 8.42 9.52
N ALA A 286 13.73 8.34 9.82
CA ALA A 286 12.67 8.94 9.00
C ALA A 286 12.44 10.44 9.29
N ALA A 287 12.67 10.90 10.52
CA ALA A 287 12.36 12.26 10.96
C ALA A 287 12.98 13.34 10.06
N GLU A 288 14.21 13.12 9.59
CA GLU A 288 14.91 14.05 8.70
C GLU A 288 14.20 14.32 7.37
N MET A 289 13.35 13.39 6.91
CA MET A 289 12.55 13.60 5.71
C MET A 289 11.40 14.58 5.91
N PHE A 290 11.12 14.97 7.18
CA PHE A 290 10.02 15.84 7.56
C PHE A 290 10.45 17.24 8.02
N THR A 291 11.74 17.48 8.22
CA THR A 291 12.28 18.73 8.79
C THR A 291 11.88 20.01 8.04
N HIS A 292 11.52 19.90 6.76
CA HIS A 292 11.14 21.02 5.92
C HIS A 292 9.63 21.29 5.88
N PHE A 293 8.80 20.46 6.54
CA PHE A 293 7.37 20.69 6.61
C PHE A 293 6.99 21.58 7.79
N ALA A 294 5.89 22.31 7.63
CA ALA A 294 5.38 23.21 8.66
C ALA A 294 5.06 22.47 9.97
N GLY A 295 5.35 23.11 11.10
CA GLY A 295 5.09 22.56 12.43
C GLY A 295 5.96 21.37 12.83
N PHE A 296 7.05 21.08 12.09
CA PHE A 296 7.93 19.98 12.43
C PHE A 296 8.54 20.13 13.82
N GLN A 297 8.33 19.12 14.65
CA GLN A 297 8.95 18.97 15.97
C GLN A 297 9.38 17.53 16.16
N SER A 298 10.49 17.31 16.84
CA SER A 298 11.07 15.98 17.07
C SER A 298 11.49 15.81 18.53
N ALA A 299 11.25 14.61 19.06
CA ALA A 299 11.79 14.19 20.36
C ALA A 299 13.23 13.63 20.26
N PHE A 300 13.78 13.55 19.08
CA PHE A 300 15.16 13.16 18.83
C PHE A 300 16.03 14.42 18.95
N GLY A 301 16.76 14.56 20.05
CA GLY A 301 17.66 15.67 20.26
C GLY A 301 18.84 15.71 19.28
#